data_b0adeefeba20c4dc22eeae162492afc9
#
_entry.id   b0adeefeba20c4dc22eeae162492afc9
#
_cell.length_a   1.000
_cell.length_b   1.000
_cell.length_c   1.000
_cell.angle_alpha   90.00
_cell.angle_beta   90.00
_cell.angle_gamma   90.00
#
_symmetry.space_group_name_H-M   'P 1'
#
loop_
_entity.id
_entity.type
_entity.pdbx_description
1 polymer ?
#
loop_
_entity_poly.entity_id
_entity_poly.type
_entity_poly.pdbx_seq_one_letter_code
_entity_poly.pdbx_strand_id
1 'polypeptide(L)'
;DDRLQQEIHDLMEFRHRKAGSSTQTLPMTITVTYILERAGKGLKVEVDFDNQALDHRLRVLVGTGLDTPWHYADSIFEVAKRSNSVSGNWENPCNAQHQQLFVNVHEDQAGMTVANHGLNEYEILPEDNTIALTLHRGVREMGDWGEFLTPQAQCLGKQHKEFALYPHGAGEDLMRSYE
;
A
#
# COMPACT_ATOMS: atom_id res chain seq x y z
N ASP A 1 1.81 27.32 -9.45
CA ASP A 1 2.33 27.01 -8.12
C ASP A 1 3.85 26.96 -8.22
N ASP A 2 4.52 27.97 -7.64
CA ASP A 2 5.98 28.19 -7.77
C ASP A 2 6.82 27.00 -7.26
N ARG A 3 6.25 26.15 -6.42
CA ARG A 3 6.94 24.95 -5.94
C ARG A 3 7.06 23.87 -7.02
N LEU A 4 6.04 23.71 -7.85
CA LEU A 4 6.10 22.78 -9.00
C LEU A 4 7.11 23.25 -10.04
N GLN A 5 7.31 24.56 -10.21
CA GLN A 5 8.26 25.10 -11.20
C GLN A 5 9.71 25.00 -10.76
N GLN A 6 10.02 25.15 -9.46
CA GLN A 6 11.39 24.99 -8.96
C GLN A 6 11.91 23.56 -9.03
N GLU A 7 11.01 22.56 -8.96
CA GLU A 7 11.39 21.15 -8.97
C GLU A 7 11.48 20.53 -10.36
N ILE A 8 10.93 21.19 -11.40
CA ILE A 8 10.97 20.73 -12.80
C ILE A 8 12.40 20.64 -13.36
N HIS A 9 13.35 21.39 -12.81
CA HIS A 9 14.75 21.39 -13.29
C HIS A 9 15.55 20.15 -12.86
N ASP A 10 15.04 19.33 -11.93
CA ASP A 10 15.71 18.11 -11.46
C ASP A 10 15.14 16.83 -12.09
N LEU A 11 14.37 16.95 -13.17
CA LEU A 11 13.81 15.81 -13.92
C LEU A 11 14.92 15.13 -14.73
N MET A 12 15.61 14.22 -14.07
CA MET A 12 16.64 13.38 -14.67
C MET A 12 16.28 11.90 -14.44
N GLU A 13 16.86 11.05 -15.27
CA GLU A 13 16.82 9.60 -15.02
C GLU A 13 17.13 9.32 -13.54
N PHE A 14 16.34 8.43 -12.90
CA PHE A 14 16.38 8.22 -11.45
C PHE A 14 17.81 7.98 -10.90
N ARG A 15 18.67 7.33 -11.69
CA ARG A 15 20.09 7.09 -11.34
C ARG A 15 20.93 8.36 -11.22
N HIS A 16 20.50 9.42 -11.85
CA HIS A 16 21.21 10.70 -11.89
C HIS A 16 20.54 11.77 -11.02
N ARG A 17 19.42 11.46 -10.40
CA ARG A 17 18.71 12.39 -9.52
C ARG A 17 19.56 12.72 -8.30
N LYS A 18 19.82 14.00 -8.12
CA LYS A 18 20.55 14.53 -6.95
C LYS A 18 19.61 15.04 -5.87
N ALA A 19 18.35 15.26 -6.20
CA ALA A 19 17.34 15.73 -5.26
C ALA A 19 17.02 14.64 -4.22
N GLY A 20 17.29 14.94 -2.97
CA GLY A 20 16.86 14.15 -1.82
C GLY A 20 15.43 14.49 -1.41
N SER A 21 14.94 13.80 -0.38
CA SER A 21 13.67 14.17 0.26
C SER A 21 13.72 15.60 0.77
N SER A 22 12.62 16.35 0.62
CA SER A 22 12.49 17.68 1.18
C SER A 22 12.68 17.66 2.69
N THR A 23 13.39 18.65 3.22
CA THR A 23 13.49 18.89 4.68
C THR A 23 12.26 19.59 5.25
N GLN A 24 11.38 20.11 4.39
CA GLN A 24 10.13 20.73 4.82
C GLN A 24 9.13 19.63 5.22
N THR A 25 8.58 19.80 6.41
CA THR A 25 7.51 18.92 6.91
C THR A 25 6.18 19.67 6.84
N LEU A 26 5.14 18.96 6.39
CA LEU A 26 3.76 19.44 6.42
C LEU A 26 2.98 18.58 7.42
N PRO A 27 2.27 19.20 8.39
CA PRO A 27 1.40 18.46 9.28
C PRO A 27 0.19 17.93 8.49
N MET A 28 -0.12 16.64 8.68
CA MET A 28 -1.31 16.02 8.13
C MET A 28 -2.07 15.32 9.26
N THR A 29 -3.29 15.79 9.52
CA THR A 29 -4.17 15.13 10.49
C THR A 29 -4.79 13.91 9.81
N ILE A 30 -4.64 12.75 10.45
CA ILE A 30 -5.24 11.48 10.03
C ILE A 30 -6.22 11.05 11.10
N THR A 31 -7.48 10.86 10.72
CA THR A 31 -8.51 10.30 11.58
C THR A 31 -8.73 8.83 11.20
N VAL A 32 -8.61 7.94 12.17
CA VAL A 32 -8.83 6.50 11.98
C VAL A 32 -10.04 6.09 12.82
N THR A 33 -11.04 5.52 12.17
CA THR A 33 -12.25 5.01 12.81
C THR A 33 -12.26 3.49 12.73
N TYR A 34 -12.34 2.83 13.87
CA TYR A 34 -12.48 1.37 13.98
C TYR A 34 -13.93 1.00 14.26
N ILE A 35 -14.49 0.12 13.42
CA ILE A 35 -15.86 -0.33 13.53
C ILE A 35 -15.86 -1.84 13.73
N LEU A 36 -16.24 -2.27 14.93
CA LEU A 36 -16.41 -3.67 15.27
C LEU A 36 -17.88 -3.97 15.52
N GLU A 37 -18.48 -4.72 14.63
CA GLU A 37 -19.88 -5.13 14.75
C GLU A 37 -20.01 -6.41 15.57
N ARG A 38 -21.07 -6.53 16.38
CA ARG A 38 -21.31 -7.68 17.29
C ARG A 38 -21.33 -9.03 16.56
N ALA A 39 -21.82 -9.06 15.32
CA ALA A 39 -21.90 -10.26 14.49
C ALA A 39 -20.95 -10.16 13.26
N GLY A 40 -20.06 -9.17 13.23
CA GLY A 40 -19.13 -8.95 12.15
C GLY A 40 -18.00 -10.01 12.17
N LYS A 41 -17.54 -10.40 10.99
CA LYS A 41 -16.45 -11.35 10.81
C LYS A 41 -15.07 -10.70 10.97
N GLY A 42 -14.97 -9.37 10.89
CA GLY A 42 -13.72 -8.62 10.91
C GLY A 42 -13.86 -7.22 11.48
N LEU A 43 -12.76 -6.51 11.55
CA LEU A 43 -12.66 -5.13 11.98
C LEU A 43 -12.63 -4.23 10.75
N LYS A 44 -13.68 -3.44 10.53
CA LYS A 44 -13.67 -2.39 9.49
C LYS A 44 -12.87 -1.19 9.98
N VAL A 45 -12.06 -0.62 9.10
CA VAL A 45 -11.23 0.56 9.36
C VAL A 45 -11.51 1.61 8.31
N GLU A 46 -11.84 2.81 8.75
CA GLU A 46 -12.01 3.99 7.90
C GLU A 46 -10.90 4.99 8.21
N VAL A 47 -10.31 5.58 7.18
CA VAL A 47 -9.21 6.53 7.31
C VAL A 47 -9.52 7.78 6.52
N ASP A 48 -9.65 8.89 7.23
CA ASP A 48 -9.88 10.22 6.67
C ASP A 48 -8.65 11.11 6.85
N PHE A 49 -8.23 11.79 5.79
CA PHE A 49 -7.14 12.75 5.84
C PHE A 49 -7.29 13.83 4.75
N ASP A 50 -6.65 14.97 4.97
CA ASP A 50 -6.56 16.05 3.98
C ASP A 50 -5.13 16.12 3.43
N ASN A 51 -4.96 15.61 2.20
CA ASN A 51 -3.66 15.56 1.57
C ASN A 51 -3.24 16.94 1.05
N GLN A 52 -2.22 17.52 1.69
CA GLN A 52 -1.60 18.79 1.30
C GLN A 52 -0.13 18.60 0.83
N ALA A 53 0.38 17.37 0.89
CA ALA A 53 1.75 17.06 0.52
C ALA A 53 1.84 16.49 -0.90
N LEU A 54 2.98 16.75 -1.55
CA LEU A 54 3.29 16.24 -2.89
C LEU A 54 4.27 15.06 -2.78
N ASP A 55 4.27 14.20 -3.80
CA ASP A 55 5.28 13.15 -4.03
C ASP A 55 5.55 12.28 -2.79
N HIS A 56 4.49 11.79 -2.15
CA HIS A 56 4.63 10.92 -0.98
C HIS A 56 3.72 9.70 -1.08
N ARG A 57 4.04 8.70 -0.28
CA ARG A 57 3.23 7.49 -0.12
C ARG A 57 2.80 7.35 1.34
N LEU A 58 1.49 7.25 1.56
CA LEU A 58 0.91 6.93 2.87
C LEU A 58 0.47 5.46 2.87
N ARG A 59 0.91 4.71 3.86
CA ARG A 59 0.57 3.29 4.03
C ARG A 59 0.03 3.02 5.43
N VAL A 60 -0.87 2.05 5.54
CA VAL A 60 -1.15 1.38 6.80
C VAL A 60 -0.29 0.12 6.88
N LEU A 61 0.24 -0.14 8.05
CA LEU A 61 1.06 -1.32 8.35
C LEU A 61 0.27 -2.25 9.26
N VAL A 62 -0.03 -3.44 8.77
CA VAL A 62 -0.75 -4.48 9.51
C VAL A 62 0.25 -5.57 9.86
N GLY A 63 0.76 -5.53 11.10
CA GLY A 63 1.66 -6.56 11.63
C GLY A 63 0.92 -7.88 11.75
N THR A 64 1.39 -8.92 11.06
CA THR A 64 0.75 -10.24 11.10
C THR A 64 1.29 -11.12 12.23
N GLY A 65 2.56 -10.95 12.59
CA GLY A 65 3.25 -11.83 13.53
C GLY A 65 3.44 -13.26 13.03
N LEU A 66 3.26 -13.49 11.73
CA LEU A 66 3.34 -14.80 11.08
C LEU A 66 4.70 -15.00 10.41
N ASP A 67 5.22 -16.22 10.44
CA ASP A 67 6.49 -16.61 9.80
C ASP A 67 6.22 -17.56 8.64
N THR A 68 5.96 -17.00 7.46
CA THR A 68 5.68 -17.75 6.23
C THR A 68 6.42 -17.14 5.06
N PRO A 69 6.97 -17.95 4.13
CA PRO A 69 7.66 -17.44 2.93
C PRO A 69 6.70 -16.99 1.82
N TRP A 70 5.39 -17.14 2.02
CA TRP A 70 4.39 -16.90 0.98
C TRP A 70 3.23 -16.05 1.50
N HIS A 71 2.63 -15.32 0.57
CA HIS A 71 1.34 -14.67 0.76
C HIS A 71 0.45 -14.94 -0.45
N TYR A 72 -0.82 -14.59 -0.31
CA TYR A 72 -1.83 -14.75 -1.36
C TYR A 72 -2.51 -13.40 -1.59
N ALA A 73 -2.77 -13.07 -2.84
CA ALA A 73 -3.44 -11.83 -3.20
C ALA A 73 -4.48 -12.08 -4.29
N ASP A 74 -5.61 -11.42 -4.16
CA ASP A 74 -6.59 -11.39 -5.24
C ASP A 74 -5.99 -10.71 -6.47
N SER A 75 -6.07 -11.39 -7.60
CA SER A 75 -5.51 -10.95 -8.87
C SER A 75 -6.51 -11.20 -10.00
N ILE A 76 -6.13 -10.91 -11.24
CA ILE A 76 -7.01 -11.07 -12.39
C ILE A 76 -7.28 -12.58 -12.61
N PHE A 77 -8.51 -12.99 -12.35
CA PHE A 77 -9.02 -14.37 -12.51
C PHE A 77 -8.35 -15.45 -11.64
N GLU A 78 -7.58 -15.05 -10.62
CA GLU A 78 -6.93 -16.03 -9.73
C GLU A 78 -6.67 -15.43 -8.34
N VAL A 79 -6.45 -16.31 -7.36
CA VAL A 79 -5.77 -15.95 -6.11
C VAL A 79 -4.29 -16.32 -6.30
N ALA A 80 -3.47 -15.30 -6.53
CA ALA A 80 -2.05 -15.46 -6.82
C ALA A 80 -1.26 -15.78 -5.54
N LYS A 81 -0.52 -16.89 -5.55
CA LYS A 81 0.49 -17.20 -4.52
C LYS A 81 1.80 -16.51 -4.88
N ARG A 82 2.35 -15.70 -3.96
CA ARG A 82 3.55 -14.89 -4.18
C ARG A 82 4.56 -15.07 -3.07
N SER A 83 5.85 -14.94 -3.42
CA SER A 83 6.93 -14.99 -2.44
C SER A 83 7.00 -13.71 -1.61
N ASN A 84 7.29 -13.84 -0.31
CA ASN A 84 7.56 -12.70 0.58
C ASN A 84 8.99 -12.18 0.45
N SER A 85 9.89 -12.97 -0.15
CA SER A 85 11.27 -12.56 -0.38
C SER A 85 11.38 -11.60 -1.57
N VAL A 86 12.21 -10.58 -1.41
CA VAL A 86 12.54 -9.62 -2.47
C VAL A 86 13.56 -10.25 -3.42
N SER A 87 13.39 -10.05 -4.72
CA SER A 87 14.35 -10.58 -5.72
C SER A 87 15.71 -9.91 -5.58
N GLY A 88 16.76 -10.71 -5.33
CA GLY A 88 18.15 -10.23 -5.25
C GLY A 88 18.80 -9.93 -6.60
N ASN A 89 18.12 -10.21 -7.72
CA ASN A 89 18.68 -10.04 -9.07
C ASN A 89 18.38 -8.67 -9.69
N TRP A 90 17.64 -7.82 -9.00
CA TRP A 90 17.23 -6.51 -9.50
C TRP A 90 18.02 -5.40 -8.79
N GLU A 91 18.36 -4.38 -9.53
CA GLU A 91 18.82 -3.11 -8.96
C GLU A 91 17.62 -2.42 -8.28
N ASN A 92 17.73 -2.07 -7.01
CA ASN A 92 16.62 -1.55 -6.19
C ASN A 92 15.37 -2.45 -6.18
N PRO A 93 15.47 -3.68 -5.73
CA PRO A 93 14.32 -4.56 -5.69
C PRO A 93 13.24 -4.02 -4.74
N CYS A 94 12.00 -4.08 -5.17
CA CYS A 94 10.83 -3.68 -4.41
C CYS A 94 9.79 -4.80 -4.45
N ASN A 95 9.19 -5.10 -3.32
CA ASN A 95 8.13 -6.11 -3.22
C ASN A 95 6.73 -5.52 -3.32
N ALA A 96 6.61 -4.26 -3.74
CA ALA A 96 5.32 -3.64 -4.00
C ALA A 96 4.63 -4.31 -5.19
N GLN A 97 3.40 -4.76 -4.99
CA GLN A 97 2.62 -5.53 -5.95
C GLN A 97 1.18 -5.02 -6.00
N HIS A 98 0.42 -5.48 -6.99
CA HIS A 98 -0.99 -5.16 -7.12
C HIS A 98 -1.88 -6.24 -6.49
N GLN A 99 -3.05 -5.84 -6.05
CA GLN A 99 -4.18 -6.69 -5.66
C GLN A 99 -5.50 -6.01 -6.03
N GLN A 100 -6.61 -6.73 -5.98
CA GLN A 100 -7.95 -6.17 -6.26
C GLN A 100 -8.76 -6.01 -4.98
N LEU A 101 -9.08 -7.10 -4.29
CA LEU A 101 -9.97 -7.08 -3.14
C LEU A 101 -9.28 -7.42 -1.82
N PHE A 102 -8.26 -8.30 -1.84
CA PHE A 102 -7.61 -8.71 -0.60
C PHE A 102 -6.16 -9.15 -0.76
N VAL A 103 -5.47 -9.10 0.37
CA VAL A 103 -4.17 -9.74 0.60
C VAL A 103 -4.28 -10.62 1.85
N ASN A 104 -3.78 -11.83 1.76
CA ASN A 104 -3.79 -12.80 2.84
C ASN A 104 -2.38 -13.31 3.13
N VAL A 105 -2.01 -13.34 4.40
CA VAL A 105 -0.82 -14.03 4.91
C VAL A 105 -1.30 -15.07 5.91
N HIS A 106 -0.90 -16.33 5.76
CA HIS A 106 -1.26 -17.37 6.71
C HIS A 106 -0.18 -18.45 6.84
N GLU A 107 -0.21 -19.12 7.95
CA GLU A 107 0.46 -20.35 8.27
C GLU A 107 -0.55 -21.39 8.77
N ASP A 108 -0.06 -22.56 9.24
CA ASP A 108 -0.94 -23.70 9.57
C ASP A 108 -1.99 -23.41 10.66
N GLN A 109 -1.74 -22.47 11.56
CA GLN A 109 -2.58 -22.24 12.75
C GLN A 109 -3.28 -20.87 12.76
N ALA A 110 -2.80 -19.92 11.96
CA ALA A 110 -3.30 -18.55 11.99
C ALA A 110 -3.13 -17.86 10.66
N GLY A 111 -3.94 -16.84 10.41
CA GLY A 111 -3.85 -16.00 9.24
C GLY A 111 -4.42 -14.60 9.47
N MET A 112 -4.05 -13.71 8.58
CA MET A 112 -4.57 -12.35 8.48
C MET A 112 -4.92 -12.05 7.03
N THR A 113 -6.18 -11.70 6.81
CA THR A 113 -6.64 -11.14 5.52
C THR A 113 -6.90 -9.66 5.69
N VAL A 114 -6.35 -8.86 4.78
CA VAL A 114 -6.66 -7.43 4.64
C VAL A 114 -7.47 -7.26 3.37
N ALA A 115 -8.75 -6.94 3.51
CA ALA A 115 -9.68 -6.72 2.40
C ALA A 115 -9.93 -5.23 2.20
N ASN A 116 -10.17 -4.82 0.95
CA ASN A 116 -10.42 -3.42 0.61
C ASN A 116 -11.16 -3.26 -0.72
N HIS A 117 -11.56 -2.02 -1.01
CA HIS A 117 -12.05 -1.62 -2.33
C HIS A 117 -11.21 -0.47 -2.88
N GLY A 118 -10.52 -0.70 -4.00
CA GLY A 118 -9.79 0.33 -4.74
C GLY A 118 -8.44 0.74 -4.16
N LEU A 119 -7.89 -0.01 -3.20
CA LEU A 119 -6.53 0.18 -2.69
C LEU A 119 -5.61 -0.88 -3.32
N ASN A 120 -5.21 -0.65 -4.56
CA ASN A 120 -4.65 -1.68 -5.41
C ASN A 120 -3.16 -1.99 -5.17
N GLU A 121 -2.44 -1.16 -4.41
CA GLU A 121 -1.01 -1.37 -4.13
C GLU A 121 -0.81 -1.86 -2.69
N TYR A 122 -0.04 -2.93 -2.55
CA TYR A 122 0.43 -3.43 -1.27
C TYR A 122 1.89 -3.91 -1.36
N GLU A 123 2.49 -4.17 -0.23
CA GLU A 123 3.82 -4.77 -0.09
C GLU A 123 3.82 -5.68 1.15
N ILE A 124 4.49 -6.82 1.08
CA ILE A 124 4.83 -7.59 2.26
C ILE A 124 6.24 -7.22 2.69
N LEU A 125 6.37 -6.68 3.90
CA LEU A 125 7.67 -6.34 4.47
C LEU A 125 8.33 -7.63 4.97
N PRO A 126 9.54 -7.97 4.46
CA PRO A 126 10.10 -9.31 4.64
C PRO A 126 10.58 -9.60 6.08
N GLU A 127 10.79 -8.58 6.91
CA GLU A 127 11.32 -8.75 8.25
C GLU A 127 10.35 -9.49 9.18
N ASP A 128 9.05 -9.26 9.03
CA ASP A 128 8.01 -9.77 9.92
C ASP A 128 6.68 -10.10 9.20
N ASN A 129 6.71 -10.19 7.88
CA ASN A 129 5.54 -10.39 7.04
C ASN A 129 4.40 -9.39 7.28
N THR A 130 4.73 -8.16 7.69
CA THR A 130 3.78 -7.06 7.81
C THR A 130 3.17 -6.73 6.45
N ILE A 131 1.85 -6.67 6.38
CA ILE A 131 1.12 -6.22 5.19
C ILE A 131 1.11 -4.68 5.19
N ALA A 132 1.80 -4.07 4.24
CA ALA A 132 1.81 -2.63 4.03
C ALA A 132 0.85 -2.27 2.88
N LEU A 133 -0.37 -1.85 3.20
CA LEU A 133 -1.39 -1.44 2.23
C LEU A 133 -1.24 0.05 1.92
N THR A 134 -1.14 0.42 0.65
CA THR A 134 -1.02 1.82 0.24
C THR A 134 -2.38 2.50 0.23
N LEU A 135 -2.55 3.49 1.10
CA LEU A 135 -3.76 4.32 1.19
C LEU A 135 -3.72 5.48 0.19
N HIS A 136 -2.54 6.02 -0.04
CA HIS A 136 -2.32 7.13 -0.97
C HIS A 136 -0.91 7.07 -1.57
N ARG A 137 -0.81 7.45 -2.84
CA ARG A 137 0.46 7.64 -3.52
C ARG A 137 0.35 8.84 -4.45
N GLY A 138 1.03 9.93 -4.11
CA GLY A 138 1.19 11.10 -4.96
C GLY A 138 2.40 10.94 -5.87
N VAL A 139 2.23 11.18 -7.16
CA VAL A 139 3.28 11.07 -8.17
C VAL A 139 3.19 12.24 -9.11
N ARG A 140 4.28 13.01 -9.28
CA ARG A 140 4.29 14.17 -10.18
C ARG A 140 4.60 13.83 -11.63
N GLU A 141 5.24 12.69 -11.87
CA GLU A 141 5.69 12.30 -13.20
C GLU A 141 5.59 10.79 -13.43
N MET A 142 5.42 10.38 -14.67
CA MET A 142 5.54 9.01 -15.12
C MET A 142 6.81 8.82 -15.95
N GLY A 143 7.43 7.65 -15.80
CA GLY A 143 8.65 7.29 -16.52
C GLY A 143 9.93 7.77 -15.83
N ASP A 144 11.05 7.19 -16.26
CA ASP A 144 12.35 7.42 -15.63
C ASP A 144 12.96 8.76 -16.02
N TRP A 145 12.44 9.42 -17.04
CA TRP A 145 13.00 10.64 -17.62
C TRP A 145 12.27 11.91 -17.19
N GLY A 146 11.17 11.79 -16.45
CA GLY A 146 10.37 12.94 -16.03
C GLY A 146 9.67 13.69 -17.17
N GLU A 147 9.45 13.04 -18.30
CA GLU A 147 8.84 13.66 -19.48
C GLU A 147 7.32 13.79 -19.37
N PHE A 148 6.69 12.95 -18.56
CA PHE A 148 5.23 12.88 -18.45
C PHE A 148 4.77 13.41 -17.10
N LEU A 149 4.50 14.70 -17.03
CA LEU A 149 3.97 15.31 -15.81
C LEU A 149 2.54 14.84 -15.52
N THR A 150 2.28 14.44 -14.30
CA THR A 150 0.99 13.95 -13.80
C THR A 150 0.49 14.73 -12.59
N PRO A 151 0.25 16.06 -12.70
CA PRO A 151 -0.09 16.89 -11.55
C PRO A 151 -1.37 16.45 -10.84
N GLN A 152 -2.36 15.89 -11.56
CA GLN A 152 -3.59 15.36 -10.96
C GLN A 152 -3.35 14.09 -10.16
N ALA A 153 -2.29 13.32 -10.44
CA ALA A 153 -1.93 12.13 -9.67
C ALA A 153 -1.38 12.44 -8.27
N GLN A 154 -1.20 13.71 -7.92
CA GLN A 154 -0.92 14.13 -6.55
C GLN A 154 -2.15 13.99 -5.63
N CYS A 155 -3.36 13.93 -6.20
CA CYS A 155 -4.60 13.69 -5.48
C CYS A 155 -4.72 14.54 -4.20
N LEU A 156 -4.49 15.87 -4.32
CA LEU A 156 -4.60 16.80 -3.19
C LEU A 156 -6.03 16.91 -2.68
N GLY A 157 -6.17 17.29 -1.41
CA GLY A 157 -7.46 17.51 -0.76
C GLY A 157 -7.91 16.32 0.09
N LYS A 158 -9.19 16.36 0.46
CA LYS A 158 -9.80 15.38 1.37
C LYS A 158 -9.86 13.99 0.73
N GLN A 159 -9.39 13.02 1.48
CA GLN A 159 -9.36 11.61 1.11
C GLN A 159 -10.09 10.79 2.15
N HIS A 160 -10.85 9.80 1.70
CA HIS A 160 -11.48 8.78 2.53
C HIS A 160 -11.08 7.41 1.99
N LYS A 161 -10.61 6.50 2.85
CA LYS A 161 -10.19 5.14 2.51
C LYS A 161 -10.81 4.16 3.48
N GLU A 162 -11.20 2.98 2.95
CA GLU A 162 -11.76 1.90 3.74
C GLU A 162 -11.03 0.60 3.47
N PHE A 163 -10.82 -0.17 4.53
CA PHE A 163 -10.34 -1.55 4.47
C PHE A 163 -10.85 -2.33 5.68
N ALA A 164 -10.70 -3.64 5.65
CA ALA A 164 -11.11 -4.49 6.76
C ALA A 164 -10.02 -5.51 7.10
N LEU A 165 -9.93 -5.85 8.38
CA LEU A 165 -8.98 -6.83 8.92
C LEU A 165 -9.75 -8.06 9.37
N TYR A 166 -9.35 -9.24 8.85
CA TYR A 166 -9.94 -10.52 9.19
C TYR A 166 -8.87 -11.47 9.71
N PRO A 167 -8.64 -11.50 11.04
CA PRO A 167 -7.85 -12.57 11.63
C PRO A 167 -8.62 -13.90 11.55
N HIS A 168 -7.93 -14.98 11.22
CA HIS A 168 -8.55 -16.29 11.06
C HIS A 168 -7.63 -17.42 11.53
N GLY A 169 -8.19 -18.61 11.75
CA GLY A 169 -7.48 -19.81 12.10
C GLY A 169 -6.99 -20.61 10.90
N ALA A 170 -6.45 -21.80 11.18
CA ALA A 170 -6.03 -22.74 10.17
C ALA A 170 -7.18 -23.22 9.28
N GLY A 171 -6.87 -23.59 8.06
CA GLY A 171 -7.78 -24.28 7.14
C GLY A 171 -8.88 -23.41 6.54
N GLU A 172 -8.77 -22.09 6.63
CA GLU A 172 -9.68 -21.22 5.90
C GLU A 172 -9.43 -21.33 4.39
N ASP A 173 -10.51 -21.55 3.67
CA ASP A 173 -10.50 -21.50 2.22
C ASP A 173 -10.30 -20.04 1.79
N LEU A 174 -9.26 -19.78 0.99
CA LEU A 174 -8.97 -18.44 0.47
C LEU A 174 -10.14 -17.87 -0.36
N MET A 175 -10.99 -18.73 -0.93
CA MET A 175 -12.20 -18.29 -1.63
C MET A 175 -13.22 -17.62 -0.71
N ARG A 176 -13.20 -17.93 0.60
CA ARG A 176 -14.02 -17.23 1.60
C ARG A 176 -13.59 -15.78 1.83
N SER A 177 -12.40 -15.42 1.41
CA SER A 177 -11.94 -14.03 1.47
C SER A 177 -12.74 -13.10 0.55
N TYR A 178 -13.54 -13.65 -0.36
CA TYR A 178 -14.50 -12.91 -1.18
C TYR A 178 -15.88 -12.70 -0.50
N GLU A 179 -16.18 -13.38 0.60
CA GLU A 179 -17.45 -13.30 1.36
C GLU A 179 -17.42 -12.24 2.46
#